data_219447184065c6cc61820b4f82ad3167
#
_entry.id   219447184065c6cc61820b4f82ad3167
#
_cell.length_a   1.000
_cell.length_b   1.000
_cell.length_c   1.000
_cell.angle_alpha   90.00
_cell.angle_beta   90.00
_cell.angle_gamma   90.00
#
_symmetry.space_group_name_H-M   'P 1'
#
loop_
_entity.id
_entity.type
_entity.pdbx_description
1 polymer ?
#
loop_
_entity_poly.entity_id
_entity_poly.type
_entity_poly.pdbx_seq_one_letter_code
_entity_poly.pdbx_strand_id
1 'polypeptide(L)'
;MNVQNLSSEAMIPKGVKDFLPVNAVKIHYIQEQLHRTFKAWGYQTIIPPALEFLNVLERGLGSDLHSCTQRFDDRHSGELLAFPPDITPQVARIFATRMHEAPLPQRLSYTGRVLRHTEQQAGKNREIFQSGVEMIGNPSPSADAEMIAMALECLEELNAPEYTIDIGQVEFYRGVLQGLSLNPQQKRTIEQHLLHKDSSSLKAEMETLNISSTQADELLALPRLFGGREVLEHADGVVTNERSKRALDNLHEVIRILELYQADARITLDLGELRGLDYYSGVTFQGFLSGFGEAVCLGGRYDDLTANYGRPTPATGFAFNLLNLLFSMSDILEEAAQPGVDILVNATEKHDSIAYKLAHQLRKEDKSVCTRFGTEPDAHELRKFHCRTLINISTDGEKVTLFSPKTKQTRQSTVSALLSASVDL
;
A
#
# COMPACT_ATOMS: atom_id res chain seq x y z
N MET A 1 3.60 -35.74 3.67
CA MET A 1 2.16 -35.99 3.57
C MET A 1 1.69 -35.61 2.18
N ASN A 2 1.12 -36.56 1.43
CA ASN A 2 0.68 -36.34 0.06
C ASN A 2 -0.48 -35.32 0.01
N VAL A 3 -0.27 -34.19 -0.65
CA VAL A 3 -1.25 -33.11 -0.91
C VAL A 3 -2.29 -33.49 -1.99
N GLN A 4 -2.46 -34.74 -2.33
CA GLN A 4 -3.16 -35.18 -3.55
C GLN A 4 -4.66 -35.46 -3.43
N ASN A 5 -5.33 -35.13 -2.34
CA ASN A 5 -6.80 -35.30 -2.26
C ASN A 5 -7.49 -34.20 -1.44
N LEU A 6 -7.32 -32.94 -1.85
CA LEU A 6 -8.35 -31.95 -1.52
C LEU A 6 -9.49 -32.17 -2.52
N SER A 7 -10.68 -32.51 -2.03
CA SER A 7 -11.87 -32.62 -2.87
C SER A 7 -12.07 -31.29 -3.62
N SER A 8 -12.53 -31.36 -4.85
CA SER A 8 -12.83 -30.15 -5.68
C SER A 8 -13.80 -29.16 -4.99
N GLU A 9 -14.50 -29.61 -3.97
CA GLU A 9 -15.45 -28.85 -3.13
C GLU A 9 -14.78 -27.81 -2.17
N ALA A 10 -13.46 -27.92 -1.94
CA ALA A 10 -12.70 -27.01 -1.07
C ALA A 10 -11.76 -26.06 -1.83
N MET A 11 -11.88 -25.96 -3.14
CA MET A 11 -11.01 -25.11 -3.96
C MET A 11 -11.54 -23.68 -4.01
N ILE A 12 -10.65 -22.72 -3.78
CA ILE A 12 -10.91 -21.29 -3.98
C ILE A 12 -10.57 -20.87 -5.42
N PRO A 13 -11.17 -19.79 -5.97
CA PRO A 13 -10.86 -19.30 -7.30
C PRO A 13 -9.36 -18.97 -7.47
N LYS A 14 -8.84 -19.16 -8.70
CA LYS A 14 -7.44 -18.79 -9.00
C LYS A 14 -7.21 -17.30 -8.78
N GLY A 15 -6.07 -16.94 -8.20
CA GLY A 15 -5.67 -15.55 -7.96
C GLY A 15 -6.23 -14.93 -6.69
N VAL A 16 -6.97 -15.68 -5.86
CA VAL A 16 -7.30 -15.33 -4.48
C VAL A 16 -6.64 -16.32 -3.52
N LYS A 17 -6.43 -15.93 -2.27
CA LYS A 17 -5.70 -16.74 -1.28
C LYS A 17 -6.33 -16.62 0.11
N ASP A 18 -6.30 -17.73 0.85
CA ASP A 18 -6.51 -17.71 2.30
C ASP A 18 -5.22 -17.26 2.99
N PHE A 19 -5.32 -16.29 3.89
CA PHE A 19 -4.21 -15.87 4.74
C PHE A 19 -4.37 -16.49 6.11
N LEU A 20 -3.55 -17.51 6.38
CA LEU A 20 -3.52 -18.22 7.66
C LEU A 20 -2.89 -17.34 8.76
N PRO A 21 -3.01 -17.69 10.05
CA PRO A 21 -2.61 -16.82 11.17
C PRO A 21 -1.24 -16.16 11.04
N VAL A 22 -0.23 -16.87 10.53
CA VAL A 22 1.13 -16.34 10.34
C VAL A 22 1.15 -15.12 9.42
N ASN A 23 0.48 -15.19 8.26
CA ASN A 23 0.43 -14.07 7.32
C ASN A 23 -0.65 -13.04 7.70
N ALA A 24 -1.75 -13.49 8.31
CA ALA A 24 -2.81 -12.58 8.74
C ALA A 24 -2.31 -11.57 9.79
N VAL A 25 -1.55 -12.02 10.78
CA VAL A 25 -0.98 -11.12 11.79
C VAL A 25 0.02 -10.12 11.19
N LYS A 26 0.80 -10.54 10.20
CA LYS A 26 1.72 -9.65 9.46
C LYS A 26 0.97 -8.58 8.69
N ILE A 27 -0.12 -8.94 7.99
CA ILE A 27 -0.98 -7.99 7.27
C ILE A 27 -1.61 -6.99 8.23
N HIS A 28 -2.14 -7.43 9.36
CA HIS A 28 -2.70 -6.54 10.38
C HIS A 28 -1.65 -5.59 10.96
N TYR A 29 -0.45 -6.09 11.22
CA TYR A 29 0.66 -5.25 11.69
C TYR A 29 0.99 -4.14 10.68
N ILE A 30 1.12 -4.47 9.39
CA ILE A 30 1.34 -3.47 8.33
C ILE A 30 0.20 -2.43 8.32
N GLN A 31 -1.06 -2.90 8.34
CA GLN A 31 -2.23 -2.02 8.34
C GLN A 31 -2.22 -1.05 9.54
N GLU A 32 -1.87 -1.54 10.71
CA GLU A 32 -1.83 -0.77 11.95
C GLU A 32 -0.74 0.30 11.92
N GLN A 33 0.48 -0.03 11.43
CA GLN A 33 1.56 0.93 11.28
C GLN A 33 1.19 2.03 10.28
N LEU A 34 0.72 1.67 9.07
CA LEU A 34 0.28 2.64 8.07
C LEU A 34 -0.83 3.55 8.61
N HIS A 35 -1.84 2.97 9.27
CA HIS A 35 -2.93 3.75 9.84
C HIS A 35 -2.47 4.71 10.93
N ARG A 36 -1.48 4.32 11.74
CA ARG A 36 -0.86 5.19 12.77
C ARG A 36 -0.20 6.39 12.12
N THR A 37 0.60 6.20 11.08
CA THR A 37 1.24 7.27 10.32
C THR A 37 0.20 8.18 9.67
N PHE A 38 -0.78 7.65 8.96
CA PHE A 38 -1.85 8.45 8.34
C PHE A 38 -2.60 9.32 9.36
N LYS A 39 -2.90 8.76 10.52
CA LYS A 39 -3.54 9.50 11.62
C LYS A 39 -2.64 10.59 12.17
N ALA A 40 -1.33 10.36 12.32
CA ALA A 40 -0.36 11.36 12.77
C ALA A 40 -0.28 12.55 11.80
N TRP A 41 -0.45 12.30 10.50
CA TRP A 41 -0.53 13.35 9.46
C TRP A 41 -1.92 14.00 9.34
N GLY A 42 -2.87 13.65 10.20
CA GLY A 42 -4.20 14.26 10.29
C GLY A 42 -5.23 13.70 9.31
N TYR A 43 -5.00 12.51 8.75
CA TYR A 43 -5.94 11.86 7.85
C TYR A 43 -7.05 11.14 8.61
N GLN A 44 -8.28 11.28 8.13
CA GLN A 44 -9.49 10.69 8.70
C GLN A 44 -9.91 9.47 7.89
N THR A 45 -10.21 8.38 8.59
CA THR A 45 -10.56 7.12 7.94
C THR A 45 -11.98 7.16 7.37
N ILE A 46 -12.12 6.71 6.13
CA ILE A 46 -13.40 6.39 5.48
C ILE A 46 -13.44 4.91 5.11
N ILE A 47 -14.64 4.36 4.97
CA ILE A 47 -14.87 2.97 4.58
C ILE A 47 -15.77 2.97 3.34
N PRO A 48 -15.20 2.85 2.13
CA PRO A 48 -15.98 2.71 0.90
C PRO A 48 -16.72 1.36 0.85
N PRO A 49 -17.84 1.25 0.12
CA PRO A 49 -18.55 0.01 -0.04
C PRO A 49 -17.76 -0.99 -0.90
N ALA A 50 -17.98 -2.28 -0.68
CA ALA A 50 -17.33 -3.36 -1.44
C ALA A 50 -17.84 -3.48 -2.89
N LEU A 51 -19.03 -2.93 -3.18
CA LEU A 51 -19.70 -3.00 -4.47
C LEU A 51 -20.19 -1.63 -4.88
N GLU A 52 -20.13 -1.34 -6.18
CA GLU A 52 -20.72 -0.14 -6.77
C GLU A 52 -21.46 -0.49 -8.07
N PHE A 53 -22.37 0.38 -8.50
CA PHE A 53 -22.93 0.29 -9.83
C PHE A 53 -21.82 0.53 -10.86
N LEU A 54 -21.74 -0.34 -11.87
CA LEU A 54 -20.70 -0.28 -12.88
C LEU A 54 -20.67 1.09 -13.58
N ASN A 55 -21.82 1.62 -13.98
CA ASN A 55 -21.96 2.92 -14.67
C ASN A 55 -21.50 4.11 -13.81
N VAL A 56 -21.49 3.97 -12.49
CA VAL A 56 -20.97 4.99 -11.57
C VAL A 56 -19.46 4.86 -11.43
N LEU A 57 -18.98 3.64 -11.25
CA LEU A 57 -17.57 3.35 -11.06
C LEU A 57 -16.74 3.68 -12.31
N GLU A 58 -17.25 3.33 -13.50
CA GLU A 58 -16.60 3.58 -14.81
C GLU A 58 -16.27 5.06 -15.06
N ARG A 59 -17.03 5.98 -14.46
CA ARG A 59 -16.74 7.43 -14.59
C ARG A 59 -15.34 7.81 -14.07
N GLY A 60 -14.83 7.08 -13.10
CA GLY A 60 -13.54 7.36 -12.47
C GLY A 60 -12.42 6.39 -12.88
N LEU A 61 -12.67 5.47 -13.82
CA LEU A 61 -11.66 4.50 -14.25
C LEU A 61 -10.99 4.94 -15.55
N GLY A 62 -9.67 4.91 -15.58
CA GLY A 62 -8.91 4.95 -16.81
C GLY A 62 -9.07 3.64 -17.61
N SER A 63 -8.63 3.64 -18.87
CA SER A 63 -8.77 2.52 -19.80
C SER A 63 -8.28 1.18 -19.24
N ASP A 64 -7.14 1.19 -18.55
CA ASP A 64 -6.51 0.00 -17.98
C ASP A 64 -7.33 -0.61 -16.85
N LEU A 65 -7.82 0.21 -15.92
CA LEU A 65 -8.64 -0.23 -14.79
C LEU A 65 -10.03 -0.68 -15.25
N HIS A 66 -10.59 -0.02 -16.27
CA HIS A 66 -11.85 -0.44 -16.88
C HIS A 66 -11.77 -1.87 -17.44
N SER A 67 -10.67 -2.20 -18.15
CA SER A 67 -10.46 -3.52 -18.76
C SER A 67 -10.34 -4.65 -17.74
N CYS A 68 -9.82 -4.35 -16.54
CA CYS A 68 -9.61 -5.34 -15.46
C CYS A 68 -10.72 -5.36 -14.40
N THR A 69 -11.83 -4.63 -14.60
CA THR A 69 -12.93 -4.56 -13.63
C THR A 69 -13.76 -5.84 -13.64
N GLN A 70 -13.97 -6.45 -12.46
CA GLN A 70 -14.87 -7.59 -12.27
C GLN A 70 -16.31 -7.10 -12.11
N ARG A 71 -17.21 -7.59 -12.95
CA ARG A 71 -18.62 -7.19 -12.98
C ARG A 71 -19.57 -8.39 -12.96
N PHE A 72 -20.78 -8.17 -12.46
CA PHE A 72 -21.84 -9.18 -12.39
C PHE A 72 -23.22 -8.52 -12.35
N ASP A 73 -24.25 -9.29 -12.67
CA ASP A 73 -25.63 -8.82 -12.64
C ASP A 73 -26.17 -8.79 -11.21
N ASP A 74 -26.75 -7.65 -10.79
CA ASP A 74 -27.53 -7.57 -9.57
C ASP A 74 -28.93 -8.16 -9.79
N ARG A 75 -29.21 -9.26 -9.15
CA ARG A 75 -30.52 -9.92 -9.25
C ARG A 75 -31.65 -9.10 -8.64
N HIS A 76 -31.36 -8.07 -7.85
CA HIS A 76 -32.34 -7.26 -7.15
C HIS A 76 -32.80 -6.06 -7.99
N SER A 77 -31.86 -5.34 -8.59
CA SER A 77 -32.13 -4.17 -9.43
C SER A 77 -32.15 -4.48 -10.93
N GLY A 78 -31.52 -5.56 -11.34
CA GLY A 78 -31.27 -5.87 -12.77
C GLY A 78 -30.12 -5.06 -13.38
N GLU A 79 -29.43 -4.26 -12.60
CA GLU A 79 -28.30 -3.45 -13.05
C GLU A 79 -26.96 -4.19 -12.91
N LEU A 80 -25.92 -3.71 -13.60
CA LEU A 80 -24.56 -4.24 -13.44
C LEU A 80 -23.89 -3.64 -12.22
N LEU A 81 -23.42 -4.50 -11.34
CA LEU A 81 -22.53 -4.17 -10.24
C LEU A 81 -21.08 -4.53 -10.57
N ALA A 82 -20.16 -3.88 -9.89
CA ALA A 82 -18.73 -4.17 -10.01
C ALA A 82 -18.04 -4.19 -8.65
N PHE A 83 -17.01 -5.03 -8.54
CA PHE A 83 -15.98 -4.88 -7.51
C PHE A 83 -15.02 -3.79 -7.97
N PRO A 84 -14.75 -2.77 -7.15
CA PRO A 84 -13.80 -1.72 -7.50
C PRO A 84 -12.40 -2.31 -7.78
N PRO A 85 -11.78 -1.94 -8.91
CA PRO A 85 -10.38 -2.31 -9.18
C PRO A 85 -9.38 -1.41 -8.47
N ASP A 86 -9.85 -0.26 -7.93
CA ASP A 86 -9.10 0.73 -7.17
C ASP A 86 -10.04 1.49 -6.21
N ILE A 87 -9.54 1.92 -5.04
CA ILE A 87 -10.34 2.63 -4.05
C ILE A 87 -10.39 4.15 -4.34
N THR A 88 -9.39 4.74 -4.95
CA THR A 88 -9.33 6.19 -5.25
C THR A 88 -10.58 6.72 -5.98
N PRO A 89 -11.13 6.06 -7.04
CA PRO A 89 -12.38 6.48 -7.66
C PRO A 89 -13.57 6.50 -6.70
N GLN A 90 -13.62 5.55 -5.75
CA GLN A 90 -14.67 5.54 -4.73
C GLN A 90 -14.56 6.73 -3.78
N VAL A 91 -13.31 7.09 -3.37
CA VAL A 91 -13.05 8.27 -2.52
C VAL A 91 -13.47 9.54 -3.24
N ALA A 92 -13.11 9.70 -4.52
CA ALA A 92 -13.51 10.83 -5.34
C ALA A 92 -15.06 10.96 -5.45
N ARG A 93 -15.76 9.83 -5.66
CA ARG A 93 -17.21 9.78 -5.65
C ARG A 93 -17.80 10.17 -4.30
N ILE A 94 -17.30 9.61 -3.19
CA ILE A 94 -17.75 9.91 -1.82
C ILE A 94 -17.59 11.41 -1.55
N PHE A 95 -16.40 11.96 -1.85
CA PHE A 95 -16.16 13.39 -1.71
C PHE A 95 -17.15 14.23 -2.52
N ALA A 96 -17.32 13.92 -3.79
CA ALA A 96 -18.19 14.70 -4.68
C ALA A 96 -19.68 14.60 -4.31
N THR A 97 -20.13 13.45 -3.77
CA THR A 97 -21.57 13.19 -3.56
C THR A 97 -22.04 13.25 -2.11
N ARG A 98 -21.14 13.13 -1.13
CA ARG A 98 -21.49 13.02 0.30
C ARG A 98 -20.85 14.09 1.19
N MET A 99 -19.82 14.80 0.66
CA MET A 99 -19.05 15.75 1.47
C MET A 99 -19.16 17.19 0.93
N HIS A 100 -20.33 17.58 0.41
CA HIS A 100 -20.54 18.89 -0.26
C HIS A 100 -20.15 20.08 0.61
N GLU A 101 -20.44 20.03 1.91
CA GLU A 101 -20.22 21.11 2.87
C GLU A 101 -18.88 20.96 3.62
N ALA A 102 -18.13 19.91 3.35
CA ALA A 102 -16.88 19.68 4.05
C ALA A 102 -15.83 20.75 3.67
N PRO A 103 -15.11 21.32 4.66
CA PRO A 103 -14.07 22.31 4.39
C PRO A 103 -12.91 21.67 3.62
N LEU A 104 -12.22 22.47 2.81
CA LEU A 104 -11.04 22.05 2.06
C LEU A 104 -9.76 22.51 2.76
N PRO A 105 -8.66 21.77 2.64
CA PRO A 105 -8.54 20.47 1.99
C PRO A 105 -9.10 19.33 2.86
N GLN A 106 -9.67 18.31 2.22
CA GLN A 106 -10.02 17.05 2.88
C GLN A 106 -8.82 16.10 2.88
N ARG A 107 -8.55 15.48 4.03
CA ARG A 107 -7.53 14.46 4.24
C ARG A 107 -8.21 13.14 4.61
N LEU A 108 -8.26 12.21 3.68
CA LEU A 108 -9.00 10.95 3.82
C LEU A 108 -8.04 9.77 3.74
N SER A 109 -8.20 8.78 4.61
CA SER A 109 -7.47 7.52 4.58
C SER A 109 -8.41 6.33 4.45
N TYR A 110 -7.94 5.24 3.90
CA TYR A 110 -8.72 4.03 3.74
C TYR A 110 -7.85 2.77 3.81
N THR A 111 -8.50 1.66 4.12
CA THR A 111 -7.95 0.31 3.93
C THR A 111 -9.06 -0.56 3.38
N GLY A 112 -8.78 -1.32 2.32
CA GLY A 112 -9.79 -2.16 1.69
C GLY A 112 -9.19 -3.16 0.71
N ARG A 113 -10.08 -3.99 0.15
CA ARG A 113 -9.72 -4.97 -0.88
C ARG A 113 -10.33 -4.56 -2.19
N VAL A 114 -9.54 -4.68 -3.24
CA VAL A 114 -9.99 -4.47 -4.61
C VAL A 114 -9.78 -5.74 -5.43
N LEU A 115 -10.58 -5.91 -6.48
CA LEU A 115 -10.52 -7.09 -7.34
C LEU A 115 -10.22 -6.68 -8.78
N ARG A 116 -9.16 -7.25 -9.35
CA ARG A 116 -8.80 -7.04 -10.74
C ARG A 116 -8.90 -8.34 -11.54
N HIS A 117 -9.46 -8.25 -12.73
CA HIS A 117 -9.29 -9.32 -13.70
C HIS A 117 -7.84 -9.27 -14.19
N THR A 118 -7.11 -10.35 -14.03
CA THR A 118 -5.78 -10.48 -14.60
C THR A 118 -5.85 -11.58 -15.65
N GLU A 119 -5.28 -11.34 -16.84
CA GLU A 119 -5.02 -12.42 -17.77
C GLU A 119 -4.21 -13.51 -17.05
N GLN A 120 -4.37 -14.77 -17.47
CA GLN A 120 -3.84 -15.95 -16.77
C GLN A 120 -2.29 -16.00 -16.77
N GLN A 121 -1.65 -15.00 -16.18
CA GLN A 121 -0.22 -15.06 -15.88
C GLN A 121 -0.04 -15.75 -14.52
N ALA A 122 0.77 -16.79 -14.49
CA ALA A 122 1.10 -17.50 -13.26
C ALA A 122 1.70 -16.53 -12.25
N GLY A 123 1.09 -16.45 -11.05
CA GLY A 123 1.59 -15.65 -9.94
C GLY A 123 0.90 -14.31 -9.67
N LYS A 124 0.10 -13.76 -10.59
CA LYS A 124 -0.62 -12.50 -10.32
C LYS A 124 -1.83 -12.73 -9.42
N ASN A 125 -1.90 -11.94 -8.33
CA ASN A 125 -3.05 -11.91 -7.45
C ASN A 125 -4.18 -11.10 -8.09
N ARG A 126 -5.41 -11.62 -8.02
CA ARG A 126 -6.63 -10.91 -8.43
C ARG A 126 -7.14 -10.00 -7.30
N GLU A 127 -6.91 -10.38 -6.08
CA GLU A 127 -7.25 -9.64 -4.88
C GLU A 127 -6.03 -8.82 -4.45
N ILE A 128 -6.20 -7.52 -4.31
CA ILE A 128 -5.18 -6.57 -3.86
C ILE A 128 -5.69 -5.92 -2.59
N PHE A 129 -4.87 -5.87 -1.57
CA PHE A 129 -5.17 -5.19 -0.33
C PHE A 129 -4.52 -3.81 -0.39
N GLN A 130 -5.35 -2.76 -0.47
CA GLN A 130 -4.89 -1.38 -0.51
C GLN A 130 -5.04 -0.71 0.86
N SER A 131 -4.03 0.07 1.24
CA SER A 131 -4.12 1.04 2.32
C SER A 131 -3.51 2.35 1.82
N GLY A 132 -4.29 3.43 1.86
CA GLY A 132 -3.89 4.67 1.22
C GLY A 132 -4.55 5.91 1.77
N VAL A 133 -4.15 7.04 1.21
CA VAL A 133 -4.62 8.37 1.56
C VAL A 133 -4.91 9.21 0.32
N GLU A 134 -5.88 10.13 0.46
CA GLU A 134 -6.23 11.10 -0.57
C GLU A 134 -6.35 12.49 0.07
N MET A 135 -5.66 13.47 -0.51
CA MET A 135 -5.84 14.89 -0.20
C MET A 135 -6.60 15.57 -1.33
N ILE A 136 -7.77 16.10 -1.03
CA ILE A 136 -8.65 16.73 -2.02
C ILE A 136 -8.84 18.20 -1.66
N GLY A 137 -8.55 19.10 -2.60
CA GLY A 137 -8.74 20.53 -2.44
C GLY A 137 -7.47 21.35 -2.23
N ASN A 138 -6.28 20.76 -2.42
CA ASN A 138 -5.02 21.50 -2.39
C ASN A 138 -4.27 21.38 -3.73
N PRO A 139 -4.20 22.44 -4.55
CA PRO A 139 -3.51 22.41 -5.84
C PRO A 139 -1.99 22.65 -5.75
N SER A 140 -1.46 22.93 -4.57
CA SER A 140 -0.06 23.37 -4.45
C SER A 140 0.92 22.18 -4.50
N PRO A 141 2.19 22.43 -4.93
CA PRO A 141 3.25 21.42 -4.88
C PRO A 141 3.50 20.83 -3.49
N SER A 142 3.15 21.57 -2.43
CA SER A 142 3.26 21.08 -1.05
C SER A 142 2.37 19.87 -0.77
N ALA A 143 1.24 19.74 -1.45
CA ALA A 143 0.38 18.56 -1.32
C ALA A 143 1.04 17.31 -1.90
N ASP A 144 1.71 17.43 -3.05
CA ASP A 144 2.42 16.32 -3.68
C ASP A 144 3.65 15.92 -2.85
N ALA A 145 4.39 16.91 -2.33
CA ALA A 145 5.50 16.66 -1.42
C ALA A 145 5.04 15.99 -0.11
N GLU A 146 3.88 16.38 0.45
CA GLU A 146 3.28 15.73 1.63
C GLU A 146 2.99 14.25 1.37
N MET A 147 2.45 13.89 0.19
CA MET A 147 2.20 12.49 -0.17
C MET A 147 3.48 11.67 -0.22
N ILE A 148 4.52 12.19 -0.85
CA ILE A 148 5.81 11.50 -1.01
C ILE A 148 6.51 11.37 0.35
N ALA A 149 6.57 12.44 1.15
CA ALA A 149 7.17 12.42 2.47
C ALA A 149 6.48 11.42 3.41
N MET A 150 5.15 11.38 3.40
CA MET A 150 4.36 10.42 4.19
C MET A 150 4.58 8.98 3.72
N ALA A 151 4.69 8.74 2.42
CA ALA A 151 4.98 7.40 1.90
C ALA A 151 6.37 6.91 2.35
N LEU A 152 7.38 7.79 2.37
CA LEU A 152 8.71 7.49 2.89
C LEU A 152 8.67 7.21 4.39
N GLU A 153 7.99 8.03 5.19
CA GLU A 153 7.82 7.80 6.63
C GLU A 153 7.10 6.47 6.93
N CYS A 154 6.08 6.11 6.14
CA CYS A 154 5.44 4.80 6.28
C CYS A 154 6.41 3.64 6.08
N LEU A 155 7.30 3.71 5.10
CA LEU A 155 8.32 2.69 4.86
C LEU A 155 9.37 2.66 5.97
N GLU A 156 9.74 3.80 6.51
CA GLU A 156 10.66 3.92 7.64
C GLU A 156 10.06 3.32 8.93
N GLU A 157 8.81 3.65 9.27
CA GLU A 157 8.11 3.10 10.43
C GLU A 157 7.87 1.59 10.34
N LEU A 158 7.76 1.06 9.13
CA LEU A 158 7.73 -0.38 8.89
C LEU A 158 9.11 -1.04 8.99
N ASN A 159 10.18 -0.28 9.20
CA ASN A 159 11.57 -0.74 9.09
C ASN A 159 11.85 -1.42 7.75
N ALA A 160 11.29 -0.89 6.66
CA ALA A 160 11.50 -1.43 5.34
C ALA A 160 13.00 -1.45 4.99
N PRO A 161 13.49 -2.53 4.34
CA PRO A 161 14.88 -2.57 3.89
C PRO A 161 15.13 -1.48 2.86
N GLU A 162 16.27 -1.45 2.22
CA GLU A 162 16.60 -0.46 1.19
C GLU A 162 15.42 -0.19 0.26
N TYR A 163 14.93 1.05 0.26
CA TYR A 163 13.80 1.49 -0.55
C TYR A 163 14.09 2.81 -1.25
N THR A 164 13.41 3.00 -2.39
CA THR A 164 13.47 4.25 -3.17
C THR A 164 12.06 4.65 -3.59
N ILE A 165 11.86 5.95 -3.79
CA ILE A 165 10.67 6.48 -4.47
C ILE A 165 11.11 7.12 -5.78
N ASP A 166 10.60 6.58 -6.88
CA ASP A 166 10.76 7.14 -8.21
C ASP A 166 9.65 8.16 -8.46
N ILE A 167 10.02 9.38 -8.83
CA ILE A 167 9.09 10.48 -9.08
C ILE A 167 9.09 10.82 -10.57
N GLY A 168 7.90 10.87 -11.15
CA GLY A 168 7.64 11.32 -12.52
C GLY A 168 6.79 12.59 -12.56
N GLN A 169 6.61 13.12 -13.78
CA GLN A 169 5.74 14.29 -14.01
C GLN A 169 5.06 14.16 -15.38
N VAL A 170 3.79 13.79 -15.38
CA VAL A 170 3.07 13.49 -16.65
C VAL A 170 2.90 14.73 -17.54
N GLU A 171 2.82 15.93 -16.97
CA GLU A 171 2.72 17.16 -17.76
C GLU A 171 4.01 17.49 -18.49
N PHE A 172 5.17 17.06 -17.98
CA PHE A 172 6.44 17.18 -18.68
C PHE A 172 6.40 16.38 -19.99
N TYR A 173 6.05 15.11 -19.92
CA TYR A 173 5.91 14.26 -21.10
C TYR A 173 4.85 14.78 -22.07
N ARG A 174 3.67 15.17 -21.55
CA ARG A 174 2.60 15.74 -22.39
C ARG A 174 3.04 17.01 -23.11
N GLY A 175 3.88 17.82 -22.47
CA GLY A 175 4.47 19.01 -23.09
C GLY A 175 5.39 18.67 -24.25
N VAL A 176 6.27 17.68 -24.08
CA VAL A 176 7.17 17.20 -25.14
C VAL A 176 6.37 16.68 -26.36
N LEU A 177 5.26 15.97 -26.13
CA LEU A 177 4.41 15.50 -27.22
C LEU A 177 3.48 16.57 -27.78
N GLN A 178 3.25 17.67 -27.05
CA GLN A 178 2.37 18.75 -27.48
C GLN A 178 2.99 19.46 -28.71
N GLY A 179 2.30 19.44 -29.82
CA GLY A 179 2.82 20.04 -31.07
C GLY A 179 3.45 19.03 -32.02
N LEU A 180 3.59 17.78 -31.61
CA LEU A 180 3.85 16.69 -32.54
C LEU A 180 2.54 16.24 -33.18
N SER A 181 2.44 16.39 -34.51
CA SER A 181 1.25 15.95 -35.25
C SER A 181 1.25 14.43 -35.43
N LEU A 182 1.12 13.69 -34.32
CA LEU A 182 1.16 12.24 -34.29
C LEU A 182 -0.23 11.65 -34.52
N ASN A 183 -0.33 10.66 -35.38
CA ASN A 183 -1.53 9.82 -35.42
C ASN A 183 -1.52 8.82 -34.21
N PRO A 184 -2.68 8.18 -33.88
CA PRO A 184 -2.77 7.28 -32.74
C PRO A 184 -1.79 6.10 -32.77
N GLN A 185 -1.41 5.63 -33.95
CA GLN A 185 -0.46 4.53 -34.10
C GLN A 185 0.97 4.99 -33.79
N GLN A 186 1.38 6.13 -34.34
CA GLN A 186 2.69 6.72 -34.09
C GLN A 186 2.87 7.03 -32.60
N LYS A 187 1.83 7.61 -31.96
CA LYS A 187 1.87 7.86 -30.53
C LYS A 187 2.13 6.58 -29.73
N ARG A 188 1.40 5.51 -30.00
CA ARG A 188 1.60 4.20 -29.33
C ARG A 188 2.99 3.62 -29.57
N THR A 189 3.51 3.72 -30.80
CA THR A 189 4.86 3.24 -31.13
C THR A 189 5.92 3.99 -30.33
N ILE A 190 5.82 5.32 -30.27
CA ILE A 190 6.70 6.16 -29.46
C ILE A 190 6.61 5.79 -27.98
N GLU A 191 5.40 5.67 -27.44
CA GLU A 191 5.17 5.27 -26.04
C GLU A 191 5.81 3.91 -25.74
N GLN A 192 5.70 2.94 -26.64
CA GLN A 192 6.36 1.63 -26.49
C GLN A 192 7.89 1.73 -26.45
N HIS A 193 8.50 2.54 -27.34
CA HIS A 193 9.95 2.75 -27.32
C HIS A 193 10.41 3.45 -26.04
N LEU A 194 9.65 4.41 -25.55
CA LEU A 194 9.93 5.11 -24.28
C LEU A 194 9.83 4.16 -23.08
N LEU A 195 8.76 3.35 -22.99
CA LEU A 195 8.58 2.35 -21.93
C LEU A 195 9.74 1.35 -21.86
N HIS A 196 10.29 0.96 -23.01
CA HIS A 196 11.46 0.06 -23.07
C HIS A 196 12.81 0.80 -23.01
N LYS A 197 12.80 2.14 -22.90
CA LYS A 197 13.98 3.00 -22.97
C LYS A 197 14.86 2.74 -24.22
N ASP A 198 14.20 2.35 -25.32
CA ASP A 198 14.85 2.03 -26.60
C ASP A 198 15.08 3.29 -27.44
N SER A 199 16.17 3.99 -27.13
CA SER A 199 16.57 5.22 -27.84
C SER A 199 16.89 4.99 -29.32
N SER A 200 17.29 3.77 -29.71
CA SER A 200 17.66 3.47 -31.10
C SER A 200 16.44 3.38 -31.98
N SER A 201 15.44 2.58 -31.55
CA SER A 201 14.17 2.47 -32.27
C SER A 201 13.39 3.78 -32.26
N LEU A 202 13.42 4.52 -31.14
CA LEU A 202 12.83 5.85 -31.04
C LEU A 202 13.42 6.79 -32.08
N LYS A 203 14.75 6.81 -32.25
CA LYS A 203 15.43 7.64 -33.26
C LYS A 203 15.01 7.27 -34.68
N ALA A 204 14.96 5.98 -35.00
CA ALA A 204 14.53 5.52 -36.31
C ALA A 204 13.07 5.90 -36.64
N GLU A 205 12.15 5.78 -35.65
CA GLU A 205 10.76 6.21 -35.81
C GLU A 205 10.67 7.72 -36.09
N MET A 206 11.47 8.52 -35.39
CA MET A 206 11.49 9.99 -35.54
C MET A 206 11.95 10.46 -36.94
N GLU A 207 12.84 9.70 -37.59
CA GLU A 207 13.29 10.02 -38.96
C GLU A 207 12.11 9.94 -39.96
N THR A 208 11.03 9.23 -39.61
CA THR A 208 9.81 9.14 -40.43
C THR A 208 8.81 10.26 -40.14
N LEU A 209 9.03 11.03 -39.06
CA LEU A 209 8.14 12.10 -38.63
C LEU A 209 8.60 13.46 -39.20
N ASN A 210 7.61 14.29 -39.53
CA ASN A 210 7.89 15.67 -39.95
C ASN A 210 7.93 16.60 -38.72
N ILE A 211 9.01 16.52 -37.93
CA ILE A 211 9.23 17.28 -36.69
C ILE A 211 10.49 18.13 -36.78
N SER A 212 10.56 19.21 -36.01
CA SER A 212 11.76 20.05 -35.94
C SER A 212 12.88 19.33 -35.18
N SER A 213 14.12 19.78 -35.39
CA SER A 213 15.28 19.27 -34.64
C SER A 213 15.12 19.45 -33.14
N THR A 214 14.57 20.57 -32.70
CA THR A 214 14.29 20.83 -31.27
C THR A 214 13.30 19.83 -30.68
N GLN A 215 12.21 19.54 -31.38
CA GLN A 215 11.25 18.54 -30.95
C GLN A 215 11.86 17.13 -30.92
N ALA A 216 12.73 16.86 -31.88
CA ALA A 216 13.49 15.61 -31.91
C ALA A 216 14.40 15.45 -30.69
N ASP A 217 15.15 16.53 -30.35
CA ASP A 217 16.06 16.54 -29.21
C ASP A 217 15.29 16.36 -27.88
N GLU A 218 14.17 17.07 -27.69
CA GLU A 218 13.29 16.89 -26.50
C GLU A 218 12.81 15.45 -26.36
N LEU A 219 12.34 14.83 -27.44
CA LEU A 219 11.81 13.46 -27.40
C LEU A 219 12.91 12.42 -27.14
N LEU A 220 14.09 12.57 -27.77
CA LEU A 220 15.25 11.70 -27.57
C LEU A 220 15.88 11.81 -26.17
N ALA A 221 15.65 12.91 -25.48
CA ALA A 221 16.12 13.08 -24.10
C ALA A 221 15.32 12.22 -23.11
N LEU A 222 14.01 12.02 -23.31
CA LEU A 222 13.13 11.33 -22.37
C LEU A 222 13.68 10.00 -21.84
N PRO A 223 14.17 9.05 -22.67
CA PRO A 223 14.69 7.78 -22.17
C PRO A 223 15.92 7.91 -21.25
N ARG A 224 16.57 9.08 -21.26
CA ARG A 224 17.80 9.35 -20.48
C ARG A 224 17.56 10.24 -19.27
N LEU A 225 16.37 10.84 -19.15
CA LEU A 225 16.01 11.70 -18.03
C LEU A 225 15.53 10.86 -16.83
N PHE A 226 16.42 10.02 -16.31
CA PHE A 226 16.23 9.25 -15.10
C PHE A 226 17.51 9.24 -14.26
N GLY A 227 17.39 9.24 -12.93
CA GLY A 227 18.53 9.26 -12.01
C GLY A 227 18.25 10.10 -10.77
N GLY A 228 19.30 10.73 -10.26
CA GLY A 228 19.22 11.66 -9.13
C GLY A 228 18.74 13.06 -9.54
N ARG A 229 19.09 14.04 -8.71
CA ARG A 229 18.66 15.45 -8.91
C ARG A 229 19.22 16.10 -10.18
N GLU A 230 20.35 15.64 -10.66
CA GLU A 230 20.97 16.07 -11.91
C GLU A 230 20.05 15.94 -13.13
N VAL A 231 19.03 15.09 -13.03
CA VAL A 231 17.99 14.95 -14.08
C VAL A 231 17.24 16.25 -14.31
N LEU A 232 16.98 17.05 -13.27
CA LEU A 232 16.27 18.33 -13.40
C LEU A 232 17.11 19.33 -14.22
N GLU A 233 18.40 19.46 -13.92
CA GLU A 233 19.31 20.35 -14.66
C GLU A 233 19.42 19.94 -16.14
N HIS A 234 19.47 18.63 -16.41
CA HIS A 234 19.49 18.12 -17.78
C HIS A 234 18.17 18.40 -18.50
N ALA A 235 17.03 18.24 -17.84
CA ALA A 235 15.72 18.52 -18.41
C ALA A 235 15.51 20.01 -18.68
N ASP A 236 15.95 20.90 -17.79
CA ASP A 236 15.94 22.34 -17.97
C ASP A 236 16.77 22.77 -19.21
N GLY A 237 17.90 22.10 -19.46
CA GLY A 237 18.78 22.37 -20.59
C GLY A 237 18.24 21.91 -21.95
N VAL A 238 17.30 20.98 -21.96
CA VAL A 238 16.76 20.35 -23.19
C VAL A 238 15.39 20.90 -23.55
N VAL A 239 14.51 21.12 -22.56
CA VAL A 239 13.13 21.46 -22.81
C VAL A 239 12.95 22.92 -23.22
N THR A 240 12.16 23.13 -24.27
CA THR A 240 11.89 24.47 -24.81
C THR A 240 10.43 24.88 -24.71
N ASN A 241 9.52 23.88 -24.66
CA ASN A 241 8.09 24.15 -24.62
C ASN A 241 7.59 24.56 -23.21
N GLU A 242 6.65 25.50 -23.17
CA GLU A 242 6.18 26.16 -21.96
C GLU A 242 5.42 25.18 -20.99
N ARG A 243 4.82 24.11 -21.51
CA ARG A 243 4.11 23.13 -20.67
C ARG A 243 5.09 22.31 -19.86
N SER A 244 6.13 21.79 -20.50
CA SER A 244 7.18 21.03 -19.82
C SER A 244 7.99 21.90 -18.85
N LYS A 245 8.26 23.18 -19.19
CA LYS A 245 8.91 24.10 -18.26
C LYS A 245 8.10 24.29 -16.99
N ARG A 246 6.79 24.57 -17.09
CA ARG A 246 5.93 24.68 -15.91
C ARG A 246 5.86 23.38 -15.10
N ALA A 247 5.91 22.23 -15.77
CA ALA A 247 5.96 20.94 -15.10
C ALA A 247 7.29 20.76 -14.33
N LEU A 248 8.42 21.22 -14.88
CA LEU A 248 9.70 21.23 -14.17
C LEU A 248 9.71 22.22 -13.01
N ASP A 249 9.19 23.45 -13.18
CA ASP A 249 9.07 24.42 -12.08
C ASP A 249 8.29 23.84 -10.89
N ASN A 250 7.18 23.13 -11.19
CA ASN A 250 6.39 22.42 -10.18
C ASN A 250 7.22 21.33 -9.49
N LEU A 251 7.95 20.54 -10.26
CA LEU A 251 8.76 19.44 -9.72
C LEU A 251 9.94 19.96 -8.89
N HIS A 252 10.61 21.04 -9.32
CA HIS A 252 11.63 21.73 -8.53
C HIS A 252 11.11 22.14 -7.16
N GLU A 253 9.89 22.71 -7.12
CA GLU A 253 9.29 23.13 -5.86
C GLU A 253 8.93 21.92 -4.97
N VAL A 254 8.43 20.82 -5.54
CA VAL A 254 8.19 19.57 -4.80
C VAL A 254 9.47 19.04 -4.17
N ILE A 255 10.56 18.96 -4.96
CA ILE A 255 11.87 18.48 -4.45
C ILE A 255 12.41 19.40 -3.36
N ARG A 256 12.32 20.73 -3.55
CA ARG A 256 12.72 21.71 -2.54
C ARG A 256 11.98 21.50 -1.20
N ILE A 257 10.68 21.20 -1.26
CA ILE A 257 9.89 20.91 -0.05
C ILE A 257 10.29 19.57 0.58
N LEU A 258 10.57 18.56 -0.23
CA LEU A 258 11.04 17.26 0.28
C LEU A 258 12.38 17.35 1.01
N GLU A 259 13.26 18.29 0.60
CA GLU A 259 14.48 18.60 1.34
C GLU A 259 14.19 19.14 2.76
N LEU A 260 13.16 19.98 2.91
CA LEU A 260 12.74 20.48 4.21
C LEU A 260 12.23 19.36 5.11
N TYR A 261 11.63 18.31 4.52
CA TYR A 261 11.28 17.08 5.23
C TYR A 261 12.48 16.13 5.46
N GLN A 262 13.67 16.44 4.94
CA GLN A 262 14.87 15.58 4.94
C GLN A 262 14.59 14.21 4.26
N ALA A 263 13.74 14.22 3.27
CA ALA A 263 13.22 13.03 2.58
C ALA A 263 13.88 12.77 1.21
N ASP A 264 14.83 13.62 0.80
CA ASP A 264 15.42 13.65 -0.56
C ASP A 264 16.45 12.53 -0.82
N ALA A 265 17.04 11.94 0.22
CA ALA A 265 18.11 10.94 0.07
C ALA A 265 17.67 9.61 -0.56
N ARG A 266 16.36 9.36 -0.65
CA ARG A 266 15.77 8.10 -1.14
C ARG A 266 14.87 8.31 -2.36
N ILE A 267 15.13 9.39 -3.10
CA ILE A 267 14.33 9.79 -4.25
C ILE A 267 15.16 9.59 -5.52
N THR A 268 14.53 9.06 -6.54
CA THR A 268 14.98 9.09 -7.92
C THR A 268 13.93 9.77 -8.80
N LEU A 269 14.36 10.29 -9.93
CA LEU A 269 13.50 10.97 -10.90
C LEU A 269 13.43 10.15 -12.19
N ASP A 270 12.25 10.02 -12.78
CA ASP A 270 12.07 9.44 -14.12
C ASP A 270 11.04 10.28 -14.91
N LEU A 271 11.52 11.21 -15.71
CA LEU A 271 10.67 12.08 -16.54
C LEU A 271 10.19 11.40 -17.84
N GLY A 272 10.70 10.20 -18.12
CA GLY A 272 10.22 9.32 -19.20
C GLY A 272 9.20 8.30 -18.77
N GLU A 273 8.75 8.30 -17.50
CA GLU A 273 7.73 7.40 -17.00
C GLU A 273 6.36 7.73 -17.60
N LEU A 274 5.69 6.71 -18.15
CA LEU A 274 4.43 6.86 -18.89
C LEU A 274 3.24 6.19 -18.22
N ARG A 275 3.43 5.52 -17.09
CA ARG A 275 2.33 4.80 -16.42
C ARG A 275 1.30 5.78 -15.88
N GLY A 276 0.03 5.40 -16.03
CA GLY A 276 -1.08 6.19 -15.52
C GLY A 276 -1.34 7.52 -16.24
N LEU A 277 -0.86 7.70 -17.47
CA LEU A 277 -1.07 8.91 -18.27
C LEU A 277 -2.54 9.30 -18.43
N ASP A 278 -3.45 8.33 -18.48
CA ASP A 278 -4.90 8.58 -18.60
C ASP A 278 -5.56 8.96 -17.26
N TYR A 279 -4.84 8.83 -16.16
CA TYR A 279 -5.38 9.02 -14.82
C TYR A 279 -4.77 10.24 -14.11
N TYR A 280 -3.42 10.37 -14.16
CA TYR A 280 -2.70 11.43 -13.47
C TYR A 280 -2.67 12.75 -14.26
N SER A 281 -2.64 13.86 -13.51
CA SER A 281 -2.61 15.23 -14.07
C SER A 281 -1.37 16.03 -13.65
N GLY A 282 -0.37 15.42 -13.00
CA GLY A 282 0.79 16.13 -12.46
C GLY A 282 1.89 15.18 -12.03
N VAL A 283 2.43 15.42 -10.83
CA VAL A 283 3.45 14.56 -10.22
C VAL A 283 2.89 13.16 -10.00
N THR A 284 3.70 12.15 -10.31
CA THR A 284 3.45 10.74 -10.02
C THR A 284 4.62 10.17 -9.23
N PHE A 285 4.39 9.12 -8.44
CA PHE A 285 5.48 8.44 -7.78
C PHE A 285 5.19 6.96 -7.50
N GLN A 286 6.25 6.19 -7.38
CA GLN A 286 6.22 4.76 -7.12
C GLN A 286 7.28 4.41 -6.09
N GLY A 287 6.89 3.63 -5.08
CA GLY A 287 7.81 3.12 -4.05
C GLY A 287 8.27 1.70 -4.38
N PHE A 288 9.57 1.46 -4.32
CA PHE A 288 10.19 0.16 -4.56
C PHE A 288 11.05 -0.27 -3.37
N LEU A 289 11.09 -1.56 -3.11
CA LEU A 289 12.01 -2.18 -2.18
C LEU A 289 13.08 -2.97 -2.92
N SER A 290 14.32 -2.91 -2.44
CA SER A 290 15.45 -3.65 -3.03
C SER A 290 15.15 -5.15 -3.08
N GLY A 291 15.44 -5.78 -4.21
CA GLY A 291 15.20 -7.20 -4.43
C GLY A 291 13.74 -7.60 -4.75
N PHE A 292 12.81 -6.64 -4.80
CA PHE A 292 11.42 -6.89 -5.17
C PHE A 292 11.04 -6.13 -6.45
N GLY A 293 10.60 -6.84 -7.47
CA GLY A 293 10.43 -6.30 -8.84
C GLY A 293 9.14 -5.52 -9.09
N GLU A 294 8.26 -5.37 -8.08
CA GLU A 294 6.99 -4.65 -8.21
C GLU A 294 6.93 -3.48 -7.23
N ALA A 295 6.23 -2.41 -7.61
CA ALA A 295 6.00 -1.28 -6.72
C ALA A 295 5.17 -1.71 -5.50
N VAL A 296 5.59 -1.27 -4.31
CA VAL A 296 4.84 -1.47 -3.06
C VAL A 296 3.88 -0.32 -2.78
N CYS A 297 4.11 0.83 -3.42
CA CYS A 297 3.32 2.05 -3.30
C CYS A 297 3.19 2.71 -4.66
N LEU A 298 2.01 3.24 -4.97
CA LEU A 298 1.71 4.04 -6.16
C LEU A 298 0.94 5.27 -5.76
N GLY A 299 1.30 6.43 -6.31
CA GLY A 299 0.63 7.68 -6.01
C GLY A 299 0.83 8.75 -7.08
N GLY A 300 0.16 9.89 -6.89
CA GLY A 300 0.28 11.06 -7.74
C GLY A 300 -0.94 11.97 -7.72
N ARG A 301 -0.88 13.04 -8.52
CA ARG A 301 -1.92 14.05 -8.68
C ARG A 301 -2.92 13.66 -9.78
N TYR A 302 -4.22 13.83 -9.49
CA TYR A 302 -5.32 13.46 -10.39
C TYR A 302 -6.47 14.47 -10.31
N ASP A 303 -6.25 15.70 -10.75
CA ASP A 303 -7.15 16.84 -10.57
C ASP A 303 -8.49 16.70 -11.31
N ASP A 304 -8.54 15.89 -12.37
CA ASP A 304 -9.73 15.73 -13.21
C ASP A 304 -10.72 14.67 -12.68
N LEU A 305 -10.29 13.81 -11.75
CA LEU A 305 -11.11 12.66 -11.33
C LEU A 305 -12.42 13.07 -10.63
N THR A 306 -12.35 14.04 -9.75
CA THR A 306 -13.53 14.49 -8.97
C THR A 306 -14.57 15.18 -9.87
N ALA A 307 -14.15 15.77 -10.99
CA ALA A 307 -15.02 16.38 -11.99
C ALA A 307 -15.99 15.35 -12.62
N ASN A 308 -15.53 14.11 -12.80
CA ASN A 308 -16.33 13.02 -13.34
C ASN A 308 -17.55 12.67 -12.46
N TYR A 309 -17.50 13.09 -11.20
CA TYR A 309 -18.60 12.96 -10.22
C TYR A 309 -19.30 14.28 -9.92
N GLY A 310 -19.04 15.35 -10.71
CA GLY A 310 -19.75 16.63 -10.68
C GLY A 310 -19.18 17.69 -9.74
N ARG A 311 -17.98 17.47 -9.15
CA ARG A 311 -17.32 18.45 -8.26
C ARG A 311 -15.84 18.61 -8.60
N PRO A 312 -15.48 19.38 -9.64
CA PRO A 312 -14.09 19.62 -10.02
C PRO A 312 -13.28 20.16 -8.83
N THR A 313 -12.28 19.39 -8.39
CA THR A 313 -11.45 19.75 -7.22
C THR A 313 -10.10 19.07 -7.36
N PRO A 314 -8.96 19.79 -7.22
CA PRO A 314 -7.65 19.20 -7.33
C PRO A 314 -7.43 18.13 -6.24
N ALA A 315 -6.75 17.05 -6.61
CA ALA A 315 -6.53 15.95 -5.69
C ALA A 315 -5.18 15.25 -5.95
N THR A 316 -4.58 14.76 -4.87
CA THR A 316 -3.37 13.93 -4.89
C THR A 316 -3.46 12.88 -3.79
N GLY A 317 -2.88 11.72 -4.00
CA GLY A 317 -2.94 10.64 -3.03
C GLY A 317 -2.04 9.47 -3.40
N PHE A 318 -2.00 8.46 -2.54
CA PHE A 318 -1.27 7.23 -2.81
C PHE A 318 -1.86 6.04 -2.07
N ALA A 319 -1.52 4.85 -2.55
CA ALA A 319 -1.87 3.61 -1.88
C ALA A 319 -0.71 2.62 -1.86
N PHE A 320 -0.54 1.95 -0.73
CA PHE A 320 0.28 0.76 -0.60
C PHE A 320 -0.47 -0.50 -1.03
N ASN A 321 0.23 -1.40 -1.71
CA ASN A 321 -0.20 -2.78 -1.89
C ASN A 321 0.34 -3.62 -0.72
N LEU A 322 -0.54 -3.98 0.22
CA LEU A 322 -0.13 -4.70 1.44
C LEU A 322 0.43 -6.09 1.15
N LEU A 323 0.03 -6.73 0.06
CA LEU A 323 0.59 -8.03 -0.33
C LEU A 323 2.02 -7.89 -0.85
N ASN A 324 2.31 -6.82 -1.60
CA ASN A 324 3.66 -6.54 -2.05
C ASN A 324 4.58 -6.23 -0.86
N LEU A 325 4.10 -5.46 0.14
CA LEU A 325 4.82 -5.25 1.41
C LEU A 325 5.03 -6.56 2.17
N LEU A 326 3.99 -7.40 2.31
CA LEU A 326 4.08 -8.69 2.99
C LEU A 326 5.17 -9.58 2.39
N PHE A 327 5.24 -9.66 1.05
CA PHE A 327 6.17 -10.56 0.38
C PHE A 327 7.60 -10.00 0.31
N SER A 328 7.74 -8.68 0.16
CA SER A 328 9.06 -8.03 0.10
C SER A 328 9.75 -7.88 1.46
N MET A 329 8.99 -7.93 2.57
CA MET A 329 9.48 -7.70 3.93
C MET A 329 9.31 -8.94 4.84
N SER A 330 9.20 -10.14 4.28
CA SER A 330 8.82 -11.35 5.03
C SER A 330 9.66 -11.59 6.28
N ASP A 331 11.00 -11.40 6.20
CA ASP A 331 11.94 -11.67 7.27
C ASP A 331 11.80 -10.66 8.43
N ILE A 332 11.66 -9.36 8.09
CA ILE A 332 11.44 -8.29 9.07
C ILE A 332 10.11 -8.48 9.78
N LEU A 333 9.07 -8.83 9.03
CA LEU A 333 7.74 -9.08 9.58
C LEU A 333 7.67 -10.33 10.47
N GLU A 334 8.59 -11.30 10.28
CA GLU A 334 8.69 -12.44 11.20
C GLU A 334 9.14 -12.03 12.60
N GLU A 335 9.99 -11.02 12.71
CA GLU A 335 10.43 -10.50 14.01
C GLU A 335 9.39 -9.59 14.66
N ALA A 336 8.73 -8.73 13.85
CA ALA A 336 7.80 -7.72 14.33
C ALA A 336 6.39 -8.27 14.64
N ALA A 337 5.93 -9.27 13.88
CA ALA A 337 4.55 -9.76 13.94
C ALA A 337 4.50 -11.29 13.93
N GLN A 338 4.50 -11.87 15.11
CA GLN A 338 4.36 -13.32 15.27
C GLN A 338 2.95 -13.69 15.73
N PRO A 339 2.34 -14.74 15.15
CA PRO A 339 1.09 -15.26 15.66
C PRO A 339 1.34 -15.90 17.03
N GLY A 340 0.39 -15.76 17.94
CA GLY A 340 0.50 -16.41 19.25
C GLY A 340 -0.28 -15.65 20.32
N VAL A 341 -0.03 -16.05 21.55
CA VAL A 341 -0.58 -15.41 22.73
C VAL A 341 0.54 -14.85 23.59
N ASP A 342 0.28 -13.76 24.29
CA ASP A 342 1.28 -13.24 25.23
C ASP A 342 1.51 -14.25 26.34
N ILE A 343 0.43 -14.85 26.85
CA ILE A 343 0.49 -15.71 28.03
C ILE A 343 -0.31 -16.99 27.83
N LEU A 344 0.31 -18.12 28.14
CA LEU A 344 -0.36 -19.40 28.34
C LEU A 344 -0.43 -19.70 29.84
N VAL A 345 -1.63 -19.72 30.42
CA VAL A 345 -1.85 -20.15 31.81
C VAL A 345 -2.17 -21.64 31.84
N ASN A 346 -1.27 -22.42 32.39
CA ASN A 346 -1.47 -23.87 32.62
C ASN A 346 -1.78 -24.17 34.08
N ALA A 347 -2.76 -25.00 34.31
CA ALA A 347 -3.15 -25.47 35.64
C ALA A 347 -3.64 -26.93 35.61
N THR A 348 -3.68 -27.56 36.74
CA THR A 348 -4.45 -28.80 36.89
C THR A 348 -5.96 -28.48 36.95
N GLU A 349 -6.81 -29.45 36.61
CA GLU A 349 -8.27 -29.26 36.65
C GLU A 349 -8.80 -28.83 38.04
N LYS A 350 -8.10 -29.20 39.11
CA LYS A 350 -8.43 -28.79 40.47
C LYS A 350 -8.28 -27.28 40.72
N HIS A 351 -7.51 -26.59 39.92
CA HIS A 351 -7.16 -25.15 40.03
C HIS A 351 -7.70 -24.35 38.86
N ASP A 352 -8.71 -24.83 38.14
CA ASP A 352 -9.34 -24.16 37.01
C ASP A 352 -9.85 -22.76 37.37
N SER A 353 -10.50 -22.63 38.51
CA SER A 353 -11.01 -21.34 39.03
C SER A 353 -9.90 -20.30 39.22
N ILE A 354 -8.71 -20.73 39.65
CA ILE A 354 -7.55 -19.84 39.81
C ILE A 354 -7.05 -19.43 38.44
N ALA A 355 -6.90 -20.37 37.51
CA ALA A 355 -6.43 -20.10 36.14
C ALA A 355 -7.38 -19.13 35.40
N TYR A 356 -8.70 -19.33 35.53
CA TYR A 356 -9.68 -18.41 34.91
C TYR A 356 -9.63 -17.00 35.52
N LYS A 357 -9.51 -16.87 36.85
CA LYS A 357 -9.38 -15.55 37.51
C LYS A 357 -8.12 -14.82 37.06
N LEU A 358 -6.99 -15.55 37.03
CA LEU A 358 -5.72 -14.98 36.58
C LEU A 358 -5.78 -14.57 35.08
N ALA A 359 -6.28 -15.44 34.21
CA ALA A 359 -6.45 -15.12 32.82
C ALA A 359 -7.39 -13.93 32.58
N HIS A 360 -8.47 -13.82 33.37
CA HIS A 360 -9.38 -12.68 33.30
C HIS A 360 -8.70 -11.37 33.70
N GLN A 361 -7.91 -11.37 34.76
CA GLN A 361 -7.16 -10.19 35.22
C GLN A 361 -6.14 -9.75 34.17
N LEU A 362 -5.35 -10.69 33.65
CA LEU A 362 -4.33 -10.39 32.63
C LEU A 362 -4.95 -9.87 31.32
N ARG A 363 -6.13 -10.37 30.93
CA ARG A 363 -6.86 -9.82 29.76
C ARG A 363 -7.34 -8.38 29.97
N LYS A 364 -7.65 -7.97 31.21
CA LYS A 364 -7.98 -6.58 31.53
C LYS A 364 -6.75 -5.64 31.42
N GLU A 365 -5.56 -6.21 31.43
CA GLU A 365 -4.28 -5.51 31.20
C GLU A 365 -3.84 -5.58 29.74
N ASP A 366 -4.79 -5.78 28.81
CA ASP A 366 -4.57 -5.86 27.36
C ASP A 366 -3.62 -6.99 26.92
N LYS A 367 -3.47 -8.05 27.73
CA LYS A 367 -2.71 -9.25 27.35
C LYS A 367 -3.59 -10.27 26.66
N SER A 368 -3.08 -10.89 25.60
CA SER A 368 -3.71 -12.06 24.98
C SER A 368 -3.38 -13.30 25.81
N VAL A 369 -4.40 -13.98 26.36
CA VAL A 369 -4.21 -15.08 27.30
C VAL A 369 -5.03 -16.30 26.91
N CYS A 370 -4.37 -17.45 26.76
CA CYS A 370 -5.00 -18.76 26.68
C CYS A 370 -4.89 -19.51 28.01
N THR A 371 -5.89 -20.34 28.31
CA THR A 371 -5.84 -21.29 29.45
C THR A 371 -5.73 -22.72 28.93
N ARG A 372 -4.96 -23.54 29.62
CA ARG A 372 -4.79 -24.98 29.36
C ARG A 372 -4.85 -25.73 30.68
N PHE A 373 -5.41 -26.92 30.64
CA PHE A 373 -5.53 -27.78 31.82
C PHE A 373 -4.83 -29.13 31.57
N GLY A 374 -4.06 -29.57 32.55
CA GLY A 374 -3.32 -30.83 32.48
C GLY A 374 -1.92 -30.74 33.07
N THR A 375 -1.08 -31.66 32.68
CA THR A 375 0.35 -31.65 33.02
C THR A 375 1.06 -30.48 32.37
N GLU A 376 2.21 -30.10 32.89
CA GLU A 376 3.05 -29.04 32.30
C GLU A 376 3.30 -29.32 30.82
N PRO A 377 3.07 -28.32 29.92
CA PRO A 377 3.26 -28.55 28.51
C PRO A 377 4.75 -28.73 28.15
N ASP A 378 5.02 -29.67 27.27
CA ASP A 378 6.36 -29.89 26.75
C ASP A 378 6.76 -28.82 25.71
N ALA A 379 8.02 -28.83 25.28
CA ALA A 379 8.54 -27.86 24.31
C ALA A 379 7.83 -27.90 22.94
N HIS A 380 7.23 -29.05 22.56
CA HIS A 380 6.49 -29.20 21.32
C HIS A 380 5.10 -28.59 21.45
N GLU A 381 4.43 -28.78 22.57
CA GLU A 381 3.14 -28.15 22.87
C GLU A 381 3.28 -26.64 22.98
N LEU A 382 4.31 -26.12 23.66
CA LEU A 382 4.58 -24.69 23.76
C LEU A 382 4.76 -24.03 22.39
N ARG A 383 5.42 -24.71 21.46
CA ARG A 383 5.55 -24.21 20.08
C ARG A 383 4.20 -24.07 19.35
N LYS A 384 3.23 -24.92 19.65
CA LYS A 384 1.87 -24.82 19.06
C LYS A 384 1.11 -23.57 19.51
N PHE A 385 1.31 -23.15 20.76
CA PHE A 385 0.69 -21.94 21.31
C PHE A 385 1.42 -20.66 20.94
N HIS A 386 2.67 -20.74 20.50
CA HIS A 386 3.52 -19.57 20.24
C HIS A 386 3.45 -18.51 21.37
N CYS A 387 3.40 -18.96 22.64
CA CYS A 387 3.27 -18.07 23.78
C CYS A 387 4.61 -17.40 24.13
N ARG A 388 4.54 -16.14 24.54
CA ARG A 388 5.70 -15.39 25.02
C ARG A 388 6.08 -15.79 26.44
N THR A 389 5.07 -16.07 27.26
CA THR A 389 5.25 -16.51 28.66
C THR A 389 4.30 -17.65 28.99
N LEU A 390 4.82 -18.72 29.54
CA LEU A 390 4.04 -19.76 30.20
C LEU A 390 3.92 -19.41 31.68
N ILE A 391 2.73 -19.36 32.21
CA ILE A 391 2.44 -19.34 33.67
C ILE A 391 1.93 -20.71 34.05
N ASN A 392 2.73 -21.48 34.76
CA ASN A 392 2.33 -22.81 35.25
C ASN A 392 1.97 -22.73 36.74
N ILE A 393 0.70 -22.99 37.05
CA ILE A 393 0.20 -22.99 38.43
C ILE A 393 0.56 -24.35 39.07
N SER A 394 1.23 -24.31 40.22
CA SER A 394 1.62 -25.48 40.98
C SER A 394 0.43 -26.31 41.46
N THR A 395 0.70 -27.54 41.84
CA THR A 395 -0.32 -28.50 42.31
C THR A 395 -0.95 -28.12 43.67
N ASP A 396 -0.34 -27.19 44.42
CA ASP A 396 -0.90 -26.61 45.64
C ASP A 396 -1.83 -25.40 45.37
N GLY A 397 -1.78 -24.85 44.14
CA GLY A 397 -2.57 -23.69 43.75
C GLY A 397 -2.08 -22.36 44.30
N GLU A 398 -0.93 -22.30 44.97
CA GLU A 398 -0.39 -21.07 45.59
C GLU A 398 0.76 -20.48 44.82
N LYS A 399 1.65 -21.31 44.28
CA LYS A 399 2.85 -20.93 43.56
C LYS A 399 2.63 -20.96 42.05
N VAL A 400 3.38 -20.13 41.34
CA VAL A 400 3.42 -20.11 39.89
C VAL A 400 4.83 -20.07 39.41
N THR A 401 5.08 -20.76 38.31
CA THR A 401 6.33 -20.71 37.55
C THR A 401 6.08 -19.96 36.26
N LEU A 402 6.78 -18.85 36.04
CA LEU A 402 6.77 -18.09 34.79
C LEU A 402 7.98 -18.56 33.96
N PHE A 403 7.73 -19.02 32.75
CA PHE A 403 8.75 -19.49 31.85
C PHE A 403 8.65 -18.77 30.50
N SER A 404 9.75 -18.18 30.02
CA SER A 404 9.83 -17.59 28.70
C SER A 404 10.45 -18.59 27.72
N PRO A 405 9.67 -19.08 26.73
CA PRO A 405 10.22 -20.01 25.73
C PRO A 405 11.33 -19.43 24.87
N LYS A 406 11.33 -18.10 24.64
CA LYS A 406 12.33 -17.40 23.82
C LYS A 406 13.68 -17.27 24.54
N THR A 407 13.66 -16.81 25.80
CA THR A 407 14.91 -16.58 26.58
C THR A 407 15.31 -17.79 27.42
N LYS A 408 14.44 -18.81 27.54
CA LYS A 408 14.60 -19.98 28.43
C LYS A 408 14.77 -19.61 29.92
N GLN A 409 14.35 -18.41 30.30
CA GLN A 409 14.40 -17.95 31.67
C GLN A 409 13.18 -18.43 32.45
N THR A 410 13.38 -18.77 33.73
CA THR A 410 12.34 -19.19 34.65
C THR A 410 12.34 -18.27 35.86
N ARG A 411 11.16 -17.80 36.27
CA ARG A 411 10.95 -16.99 37.50
C ARG A 411 9.83 -17.63 38.32
N GLN A 412 9.98 -17.61 39.64
CA GLN A 412 8.95 -18.06 40.56
C GLN A 412 8.18 -16.88 41.16
N SER A 413 6.89 -17.05 41.36
CA SER A 413 5.99 -16.08 41.99
C SER A 413 4.85 -16.79 42.71
N THR A 414 3.87 -16.03 43.20
CA THR A 414 2.64 -16.58 43.80
C THR A 414 1.42 -16.10 43.01
N VAL A 415 0.34 -16.87 43.08
CA VAL A 415 -0.95 -16.50 42.48
C VAL A 415 -1.43 -15.15 43.03
N SER A 416 -1.31 -14.95 44.33
CA SER A 416 -1.72 -13.69 45.00
C SER A 416 -0.92 -12.49 44.51
N ALA A 417 0.40 -12.63 44.28
CA ALA A 417 1.23 -11.58 43.72
C ALA A 417 0.83 -11.21 42.30
N LEU A 418 0.50 -12.20 41.44
CA LEU A 418 0.05 -11.96 40.07
C LEU A 418 -1.36 -11.35 39.99
N LEU A 419 -2.21 -11.60 40.97
CA LEU A 419 -3.56 -11.02 41.04
C LEU A 419 -3.58 -9.59 41.66
N SER A 420 -2.54 -9.22 42.42
CA SER A 420 -2.51 -7.94 43.17
C SER A 420 -1.63 -6.85 42.53
N ALA A 421 -0.78 -7.18 41.57
CA ALA A 421 0.12 -6.25 40.91
C ALA A 421 -0.12 -6.24 39.39
N SER A 422 -0.02 -5.05 38.76
CA SER A 422 0.32 -4.99 37.33
C SER A 422 1.71 -5.59 37.16
N VAL A 423 1.76 -6.80 36.64
CA VAL A 423 3.00 -7.58 36.53
C VAL A 423 3.65 -7.23 35.21
N ASP A 424 4.86 -6.61 35.24
CA ASP A 424 5.77 -6.61 34.10
C ASP A 424 6.19 -8.07 33.83
N LEU A 425 5.52 -8.69 32.85
CA LEU A 425 5.70 -10.08 32.42
C LEU A 425 6.60 -10.15 31.19
#